data_584ae55c81b15015562f8f7ae7011530
#
_entry.id   584ae55c81b15015562f8f7ae7011530
#
_cell.length_a   1.000
_cell.length_b   1.000
_cell.length_c   1.000
_cell.angle_alpha   90.00
_cell.angle_beta   90.00
_cell.angle_gamma   90.00
#
_symmetry.space_group_name_H-M   'P 1'
#
loop_
_entity.id
_entity.type
_entity.pdbx_description
1 polymer ?
#
loop_
_entity_poly.entity_id
_entity_poly.type
_entity_poly.pdbx_seq_one_letter_code
_entity_poly.pdbx_strand_id
1 'polypeptide(L)'
;MKQEIDLLKFYPQSKRPVEERGKLIKEGDRAIARKFDKEYFDGDRLTGYGGYNYHPRFWTDTVKHIVEFYGLTSESKILDVGCAKGFMMHDLSLALPGAEIKGIDISKYARDHAKAEIKDNIHVASANNLPF
;
A
#
# COMPACT_ATOMS: atom_id res chain seq x y z
N MET A 1 -22.52 -4.27 20.19
CA MET A 1 -22.77 -3.35 19.07
C MET A 1 -21.52 -3.23 18.23
N LYS A 2 -21.62 -3.45 16.93
CA LYS A 2 -20.47 -3.24 16.03
C LYS A 2 -20.29 -1.74 15.82
N GLN A 3 -19.09 -1.24 16.03
CA GLN A 3 -18.75 0.15 15.82
C GLN A 3 -17.80 0.26 14.62
N GLU A 4 -18.09 1.15 13.72
CA GLU A 4 -17.19 1.48 12.61
C GLU A 4 -16.03 2.31 13.12
N ILE A 5 -14.82 1.99 12.68
CA ILE A 5 -13.60 2.68 13.10
C ILE A 5 -12.82 3.08 11.85
N ASP A 6 -12.40 4.33 11.80
CA ASP A 6 -11.55 4.85 10.74
C ASP A 6 -10.07 4.66 11.13
N LEU A 7 -9.48 3.56 10.65
CA LEU A 7 -8.05 3.28 10.87
C LEU A 7 -7.13 4.22 10.10
N LEU A 8 -7.65 4.91 9.10
CA LEU A 8 -6.88 5.83 8.25
C LEU A 8 -7.07 7.31 8.63
N LYS A 9 -7.64 7.61 9.80
CA LYS A 9 -7.92 9.00 10.20
C LYS A 9 -6.67 9.89 10.24
N PHE A 10 -5.50 9.32 10.43
CA PHE A 10 -4.22 10.04 10.41
C PHE A 10 -3.53 10.00 9.04
N TYR A 11 -4.09 9.28 8.06
CA TYR A 11 -3.55 9.27 6.72
C TYR A 11 -3.85 10.60 6.03
N PRO A 12 -2.83 11.31 5.50
CA PRO A 12 -3.04 12.61 4.89
C PRO A 12 -4.02 12.54 3.73
N GLN A 13 -5.03 13.40 3.76
CA GLN A 13 -5.97 13.54 2.66
C GLN A 13 -5.64 14.80 1.87
N SER A 14 -5.60 14.68 0.56
CA SER A 14 -5.39 15.79 -0.34
C SER A 14 -6.67 16.12 -1.10
N LYS A 15 -6.92 17.41 -1.32
CA LYS A 15 -7.97 17.83 -2.25
C LYS A 15 -7.48 17.50 -3.66
N ARG A 16 -8.19 16.62 -4.34
CA ARG A 16 -7.84 16.21 -5.71
C ARG A 16 -8.90 16.72 -6.68
N PRO A 17 -8.50 17.25 -7.84
CA PRO A 17 -9.43 17.62 -8.90
C PRO A 17 -9.95 16.36 -9.62
N VAL A 18 -10.73 15.54 -8.92
CA VAL A 18 -11.18 14.22 -9.40
C VAL A 18 -11.98 14.32 -10.69
N GLU A 19 -12.90 15.30 -10.77
CA GLU A 19 -13.72 15.49 -11.97
C GLU A 19 -12.89 15.91 -13.18
N GLU A 20 -11.96 16.85 -13.01
CA GLU A 20 -11.08 17.31 -14.07
C GLU A 20 -10.17 16.19 -14.56
N ARG A 21 -9.61 15.40 -13.64
CA ARG A 21 -8.79 14.24 -14.00
C ARG A 21 -9.60 13.18 -14.72
N GLY A 22 -10.84 12.92 -14.27
CA GLY A 22 -11.73 11.96 -14.89
C GLY A 22 -12.01 12.30 -16.35
N LYS A 23 -12.12 13.60 -16.68
CA LYS A 23 -12.30 14.06 -18.06
C LYS A 23 -11.05 13.89 -18.93
N LEU A 24 -9.87 13.95 -18.34
CA LEU A 24 -8.59 13.80 -19.05
C LEU A 24 -8.21 12.35 -19.27
N ILE A 25 -8.71 11.44 -18.43
CA ILE A 25 -8.36 10.01 -18.50
C ILE A 25 -9.17 9.34 -19.61
N LYS A 26 -8.46 8.71 -20.55
CA LYS A 26 -9.03 7.95 -21.67
C LYS A 26 -9.02 6.45 -21.37
N GLU A 27 -9.78 5.67 -22.14
CA GLU A 27 -9.81 4.21 -21.96
C GLU A 27 -8.44 3.56 -22.15
N GLY A 28 -7.61 4.08 -23.04
CA GLY A 28 -6.22 3.63 -23.18
C GLY A 28 -5.41 3.80 -21.89
N ASP A 29 -5.61 4.92 -21.17
CA ASP A 29 -4.97 5.18 -19.88
C ASP A 29 -5.46 4.19 -18.81
N ARG A 30 -6.76 3.90 -18.78
CA ARG A 30 -7.35 2.93 -17.87
C ARG A 30 -6.84 1.51 -18.12
N ALA A 31 -6.68 1.14 -19.40
CA ALA A 31 -6.14 -0.17 -19.78
C ALA A 31 -4.68 -0.33 -19.28
N ILE A 32 -3.87 0.71 -19.41
CA ILE A 32 -2.51 0.74 -18.88
C ILE A 32 -2.52 0.65 -17.35
N ALA A 33 -3.38 1.44 -16.69
CA ALA A 33 -3.49 1.43 -15.24
C ALA A 33 -3.86 0.05 -14.67
N ARG A 34 -4.76 -0.68 -15.34
CA ARG A 34 -5.19 -2.02 -14.91
C ARG A 34 -4.09 -3.09 -14.93
N LYS A 35 -2.96 -2.82 -15.56
CA LYS A 35 -1.80 -3.72 -15.54
C LYS A 35 -1.03 -3.66 -14.21
N PHE A 36 -1.22 -2.61 -13.43
CA PHE A 36 -0.52 -2.36 -12.16
C PHE A 36 1.00 -2.55 -12.29
N ASP A 37 1.56 -2.06 -13.37
CA ASP A 37 2.98 -2.11 -13.68
C ASP A 37 3.63 -0.73 -13.47
N LYS A 38 4.81 -0.51 -14.04
CA LYS A 38 5.57 0.74 -13.90
C LYS A 38 4.72 1.99 -14.17
N GLU A 39 3.94 1.99 -15.22
CA GLU A 39 3.11 3.13 -15.62
C GLU A 39 2.05 3.49 -14.57
N TYR A 40 1.56 2.51 -13.82
CA TYR A 40 0.59 2.74 -12.75
C TYR A 40 1.24 3.40 -11.53
N PHE A 41 2.40 2.93 -11.10
CA PHE A 41 3.06 3.45 -9.90
C PHE A 41 3.92 4.67 -10.19
N ASP A 42 4.78 4.60 -11.19
CA ASP A 42 5.84 5.58 -11.44
C ASP A 42 5.77 6.20 -12.84
N GLY A 43 4.69 6.00 -13.57
CA GLY A 43 4.45 6.61 -14.87
C GLY A 43 3.73 7.95 -14.77
N ASP A 44 3.01 8.29 -15.84
CA ASP A 44 2.21 9.51 -15.91
C ASP A 44 1.05 9.47 -14.92
N ARG A 45 0.64 10.64 -14.44
CA ARG A 45 -0.50 10.77 -13.52
C ARG A 45 -1.81 10.28 -14.11
N LEU A 46 -1.97 10.30 -15.42
CA LEU A 46 -3.16 9.79 -16.11
C LEU A 46 -3.29 8.27 -15.99
N THR A 47 -2.19 7.56 -15.81
CA THR A 47 -2.16 6.10 -15.69
C THR A 47 -2.07 5.60 -14.25
N GLY A 48 -2.01 6.49 -13.26
CA GLY A 48 -1.96 6.09 -11.86
C GLY A 48 -1.42 7.17 -10.93
N TYR A 49 -0.47 6.80 -10.10
CA TYR A 49 0.03 7.67 -9.02
C TYR A 49 0.89 8.85 -9.49
N GLY A 50 1.52 8.75 -10.66
CA GLY A 50 2.48 9.77 -11.11
C GLY A 50 3.77 9.79 -10.28
N GLY A 51 4.18 8.64 -9.79
CA GLY A 51 5.27 8.43 -8.87
C GLY A 51 4.78 7.97 -7.51
N TYR A 52 5.22 6.77 -7.09
CA TYR A 52 4.82 6.18 -5.82
C TYR A 52 6.07 5.91 -4.98
N ASN A 53 6.41 6.89 -4.13
CA ASN A 53 7.61 6.87 -3.33
C ASN A 53 7.27 6.92 -1.84
N TYR A 54 8.15 6.34 -1.02
CA TYR A 54 7.97 6.34 0.43
C TYR A 54 8.09 7.75 0.99
N HIS A 55 7.16 8.08 1.88
CA HIS A 55 7.24 9.28 2.70
C HIS A 55 6.64 9.00 4.08
N PRO A 56 7.36 9.25 5.17
CA PRO A 56 6.89 8.94 6.54
C PRO A 56 5.53 9.55 6.88
N ARG A 57 5.25 10.74 6.40
CA ARG A 57 3.99 11.46 6.71
C ARG A 57 2.73 10.67 6.38
N PHE A 58 2.79 9.73 5.42
CA PHE A 58 1.61 8.94 5.04
C PHE A 58 1.34 7.79 6.00
N TRP A 59 2.38 7.19 6.56
CA TRP A 59 2.22 5.93 7.26
C TRP A 59 2.61 5.94 8.73
N THR A 60 3.52 6.79 9.16
CA THR A 60 4.05 6.75 10.55
C THR A 60 2.93 6.84 11.58
N ASP A 61 2.09 7.87 11.52
CA ASP A 61 1.00 8.06 12.47
C ASP A 61 -0.13 7.05 12.27
N THR A 62 -0.41 6.69 11.02
CA THR A 62 -1.41 5.68 10.68
C THR A 62 -1.04 4.32 11.26
N VAL A 63 0.19 3.89 11.08
CA VAL A 63 0.71 2.63 11.64
C VAL A 63 0.67 2.65 13.16
N LYS A 64 1.08 3.75 13.79
CA LYS A 64 1.00 3.90 15.24
C LYS A 64 -0.44 3.70 15.74
N HIS A 65 -1.40 4.30 15.07
CA HIS A 65 -2.81 4.15 15.40
C HIS A 65 -3.29 2.70 15.25
N ILE A 66 -2.91 2.03 14.16
CA ILE A 66 -3.26 0.61 13.92
C ILE A 66 -2.67 -0.29 15.02
N VAL A 67 -1.40 -0.09 15.35
CA VAL A 67 -0.69 -0.85 16.38
C VAL A 67 -1.39 -0.69 17.73
N GLU A 68 -1.72 0.53 18.12
CA GLU A 68 -2.40 0.81 19.39
C GLU A 68 -3.81 0.23 19.43
N PHE A 69 -4.56 0.40 18.34
CA PHE A 69 -5.95 -0.05 18.28
C PHE A 69 -6.07 -1.58 18.41
N TYR A 70 -5.21 -2.32 17.71
CA TYR A 70 -5.25 -3.79 17.74
C TYR A 70 -4.36 -4.41 18.83
N GLY A 71 -3.62 -3.61 19.57
CA GLY A 71 -2.66 -4.13 20.57
C GLY A 71 -1.59 -5.00 19.93
N LEU A 72 -1.07 -4.61 18.76
CA LEU A 72 -0.05 -5.38 18.07
C LEU A 72 1.28 -5.35 18.82
N THR A 73 2.02 -6.45 18.76
CA THR A 73 3.32 -6.61 19.42
C THR A 73 4.35 -7.20 18.46
N SER A 74 5.58 -7.35 18.93
CA SER A 74 6.64 -8.02 18.18
C SER A 74 6.36 -9.50 17.90
N GLU A 75 5.37 -10.09 18.56
CA GLU A 75 4.94 -11.48 18.32
C GLU A 75 3.77 -11.57 17.35
N SER A 76 3.24 -10.45 16.89
CA SER A 76 2.11 -10.41 15.97
C SER A 76 2.48 -10.92 14.59
N LYS A 77 1.49 -11.50 13.90
CA LYS A 77 1.56 -11.88 12.49
C LYS A 77 0.61 -11.03 11.70
N ILE A 78 1.10 -10.34 10.68
CA ILE A 78 0.36 -9.35 9.92
C ILE A 78 0.48 -9.67 8.43
N LEU A 79 -0.65 -9.66 7.74
CA LEU A 79 -0.71 -9.77 6.28
C LEU A 79 -1.33 -8.51 5.70
N ASP A 80 -0.57 -7.83 4.84
CA ASP A 80 -1.03 -6.66 4.07
C ASP A 80 -1.46 -7.12 2.67
N VAL A 81 -2.75 -7.11 2.41
CA VAL A 81 -3.33 -7.52 1.13
C VAL A 81 -3.44 -6.30 0.22
N GLY A 82 -2.80 -6.36 -0.96
CA GLY A 82 -2.67 -5.20 -1.83
C GLY A 82 -1.60 -4.23 -1.34
N CYS A 83 -0.46 -4.76 -0.92
CA CYS A 83 0.57 -3.98 -0.22
C CYS A 83 1.36 -3.01 -1.11
N ALA A 84 1.21 -3.06 -2.43
CA ALA A 84 1.96 -2.23 -3.38
C ALA A 84 3.49 -2.36 -3.13
N LYS A 85 4.20 -1.27 -2.99
CA LYS A 85 5.64 -1.27 -2.67
C LYS A 85 5.95 -1.54 -1.20
N GLY A 86 4.93 -1.85 -0.38
CA GLY A 86 5.11 -2.25 1.02
C GLY A 86 5.45 -1.12 1.97
N PHE A 87 5.01 0.11 1.72
CA PHE A 87 5.34 1.24 2.58
C PHE A 87 4.73 1.13 3.97
N MET A 88 3.49 0.65 4.08
CA MET A 88 2.88 0.37 5.39
C MET A 88 3.61 -0.77 6.10
N MET A 89 3.98 -1.82 5.37
CA MET A 89 4.77 -2.93 5.92
C MET A 89 6.10 -2.45 6.48
N HIS A 90 6.76 -1.53 5.77
CA HIS A 90 8.02 -0.94 6.24
C HIS A 90 7.83 -0.24 7.59
N ASP A 91 6.82 0.63 7.71
CA ASP A 91 6.57 1.32 8.97
C ASP A 91 6.12 0.37 10.09
N LEU A 92 5.35 -0.67 9.75
CA LEU A 92 5.02 -1.74 10.70
C LEU A 92 6.28 -2.44 11.20
N SER A 93 7.25 -2.71 10.33
CA SER A 93 8.51 -3.35 10.71
C SER A 93 9.35 -2.48 11.64
N LEU A 94 9.30 -1.17 11.47
CA LEU A 94 9.98 -0.23 12.38
C LEU A 94 9.28 -0.15 13.74
N ALA A 95 7.94 -0.16 13.73
CA ALA A 95 7.15 -0.08 14.96
C ALA A 95 7.17 -1.37 15.78
N LEU A 96 7.29 -2.53 15.12
CA LEU A 96 7.19 -3.85 15.72
C LEU A 96 8.38 -4.72 15.31
N PRO A 97 9.60 -4.40 15.78
CA PRO A 97 10.77 -5.24 15.47
C PRO A 97 10.52 -6.69 15.91
N GLY A 98 10.76 -7.63 15.00
CA GLY A 98 10.55 -9.07 15.25
C GLY A 98 9.17 -9.60 14.86
N ALA A 99 8.18 -8.77 14.61
CA ALA A 99 6.87 -9.23 14.13
C ALA A 99 6.99 -9.86 12.74
N GLU A 100 6.13 -10.85 12.46
CA GLU A 100 6.03 -11.49 11.15
C GLU A 100 5.09 -10.65 10.27
N ILE A 101 5.68 -9.91 9.33
CA ILE A 101 4.94 -9.02 8.44
C ILE A 101 5.11 -9.50 7.02
N LYS A 102 4.01 -9.89 6.38
CA LYS A 102 3.98 -10.34 4.99
C LYS A 102 3.02 -9.48 4.20
N GLY A 103 3.25 -9.40 2.91
CA GLY A 103 2.36 -8.71 1.99
C GLY A 103 2.13 -9.49 0.73
N ILE A 104 1.00 -9.25 0.08
CA ILE A 104 0.73 -9.73 -1.26
C ILE A 104 0.29 -8.57 -2.14
N ASP A 105 0.70 -8.62 -3.39
CA ASP A 105 0.23 -7.71 -4.43
C ASP A 105 0.32 -8.43 -5.78
N ILE A 106 -0.56 -8.09 -6.70
CA ILE A 106 -0.52 -8.64 -8.05
C ILE A 106 0.62 -8.03 -8.88
N SER A 107 1.19 -6.92 -8.44
CA SER A 107 2.21 -6.18 -9.17
C SER A 107 3.61 -6.70 -8.86
N LYS A 108 4.23 -7.37 -9.83
CA LYS A 108 5.65 -7.71 -9.76
C LYS A 108 6.52 -6.46 -9.70
N TYR A 109 6.15 -5.42 -10.47
CA TYR A 109 6.87 -4.14 -10.46
C TYR A 109 6.90 -3.52 -9.07
N ALA A 110 5.75 -3.46 -8.38
CA ALA A 110 5.68 -2.90 -7.03
C ALA A 110 6.57 -3.67 -6.05
N ARG A 111 6.54 -5.00 -6.10
CA ARG A 111 7.43 -5.83 -5.26
C ARG A 111 8.89 -5.56 -5.57
N ASP A 112 9.27 -5.52 -6.84
CA ASP A 112 10.67 -5.37 -7.25
C ASP A 112 11.22 -3.98 -6.88
N HIS A 113 10.34 -3.00 -6.68
CA HIS A 113 10.69 -1.62 -6.28
C HIS A 113 10.36 -1.30 -4.82
N ALA A 114 10.08 -2.32 -4.01
CA ALA A 114 9.91 -2.17 -2.57
C ALA A 114 11.26 -1.90 -1.87
N LYS A 115 11.20 -1.40 -0.63
CA LYS A 115 12.40 -1.23 0.19
C LYS A 115 13.06 -2.59 0.44
N ALA A 116 14.40 -2.62 0.40
CA ALA A 116 15.18 -3.85 0.47
C ALA A 116 14.85 -4.70 1.70
N GLU A 117 14.59 -4.05 2.85
CA GLU A 117 14.35 -4.73 4.13
C GLU A 117 13.01 -5.46 4.21
N ILE A 118 12.04 -5.13 3.33
CA ILE A 118 10.73 -5.80 3.34
C ILE A 118 10.39 -6.51 2.02
N LYS A 119 11.19 -6.32 1.00
CA LYS A 119 10.94 -6.83 -0.35
C LYS A 119 10.72 -8.34 -0.39
N ASP A 120 11.53 -9.10 0.34
CA ASP A 120 11.44 -10.56 0.36
C ASP A 120 10.19 -11.08 1.07
N ASN A 121 9.51 -10.21 1.83
CA ASN A 121 8.26 -10.54 2.51
C ASN A 121 7.02 -10.22 1.65
N ILE A 122 7.20 -9.70 0.44
CA ILE A 122 6.12 -9.45 -0.51
C ILE A 122 6.05 -10.59 -1.52
N HIS A 123 4.88 -11.21 -1.60
CA HIS A 123 4.60 -12.27 -2.55
C HIS A 123 3.72 -11.74 -3.69
N VAL A 124 4.11 -12.00 -4.93
CA VAL A 124 3.27 -11.66 -6.09
C VAL A 124 2.16 -12.68 -6.19
N ALA A 125 0.96 -12.29 -5.78
CA ALA A 125 -0.19 -13.18 -5.71
C ALA A 125 -1.50 -12.39 -5.71
N SER A 126 -2.59 -13.08 -6.04
CA SER A 126 -3.94 -12.52 -5.95
C SER A 126 -4.53 -12.76 -4.56
N ALA A 127 -5.33 -11.80 -4.08
CA ALA A 127 -6.11 -11.97 -2.85
C ALA A 127 -7.10 -13.14 -2.94
N ASN A 128 -7.46 -13.57 -4.14
CA ASN A 128 -8.34 -14.73 -4.36
C ASN A 128 -7.64 -16.08 -4.18
N ASN A 129 -6.32 -16.08 -4.12
CA ASN A 129 -5.55 -17.31 -4.00
C ASN A 129 -4.26 -17.02 -3.20
N LEU A 130 -4.38 -17.02 -1.88
CA LEU A 130 -3.27 -16.71 -0.99
C LEU A 130 -2.21 -17.82 -1.03
N PRO A 131 -0.92 -17.46 -1.06
CA PRO A 131 0.18 -18.45 -1.12
C PRO A 131 0.56 -19.06 0.25
N PHE A 132 -0.30 -18.90 1.21
CA PHE A 132 -0.07 -19.36 2.59
C PHE A 132 -1.06 -20.44 3.01
#